data_4136a58c275d9c090f9bbdcadbd26791
#
_entry.id   4136a58c275d9c090f9bbdcadbd26791
#
_cell.length_a   1.000
_cell.length_b   1.000
_cell.length_c   1.000
_cell.angle_alpha   90.00
_cell.angle_beta   90.00
_cell.angle_gamma   90.00
#
_symmetry.space_group_name_H-M   'P 1'
#
loop_
_entity.id
_entity.type
_entity.pdbx_description
1 polymer ?
#
loop_
_entity_poly.entity_id
_entity_poly.type
_entity_poly.pdbx_seq_one_letter_code
_entity_poly.pdbx_strand_id
1 'polypeptide(L)'
;MDLHLNGKSVIVTAASKGIGRAIATEFAREGASVLLASRQQETLQHTVTAIKQETNNEHVDYVVCDMKDAHAIKAMVDKASKWNGTVDVLINNAGGPPAGKFLDMKDDDWYHAFELNLLSFVRTIRAAHPHMQKQQCGHIVNIASSSIKQRLDNLVLSNTMRPGIVGLAKTLAQELSQDNILINTVGPGVIETDRILDLNKIKAKQQGVSEESIKNDAEQNIPIGRYGQPEEFAKVVVFLASGANTYITGQSLIVDGGSVKAL
;
A
#
# COMPACT_ATOMS: atom_id res chain seq x y z
N MET A 1 -21.31 -6.52 7.08
CA MET A 1 -20.53 -5.96 8.20
C MET A 1 -20.47 -4.47 7.97
N ASP A 2 -20.79 -3.67 8.98
CA ASP A 2 -20.58 -2.22 8.88
C ASP A 2 -19.10 -1.92 9.17
N LEU A 3 -18.43 -1.24 8.26
CA LEU A 3 -17.02 -0.86 8.38
C LEU A 3 -16.82 0.49 9.09
N HIS A 4 -17.90 1.24 9.34
CA HIS A 4 -17.88 2.57 9.97
C HIS A 4 -16.91 3.56 9.30
N LEU A 5 -16.87 3.53 7.96
CA LEU A 5 -15.96 4.36 7.14
C LEU A 5 -16.65 5.59 6.53
N ASN A 6 -17.97 5.67 6.58
CA ASN A 6 -18.68 6.83 6.02
C ASN A 6 -18.21 8.14 6.66
N GLY A 7 -17.79 9.10 5.82
CA GLY A 7 -17.25 10.39 6.24
C GLY A 7 -15.84 10.38 6.85
N LYS A 8 -15.18 9.21 6.96
CA LYS A 8 -13.81 9.10 7.47
C LYS A 8 -12.79 9.69 6.52
N SER A 9 -11.79 10.36 7.05
CA SER A 9 -10.68 10.96 6.31
C SER A 9 -9.58 9.94 6.06
N VAL A 10 -9.37 9.58 4.80
CA VAL A 10 -8.44 8.53 4.36
C VAL A 10 -7.36 9.11 3.44
N ILE A 11 -6.11 8.82 3.72
CA ILE A 11 -4.97 9.09 2.83
C ILE A 11 -4.49 7.76 2.23
N VAL A 12 -4.40 7.69 0.91
CA VAL A 12 -3.81 6.54 0.20
C VAL A 12 -2.63 7.00 -0.64
N THR A 13 -1.41 6.52 -0.32
CA THR A 13 -0.21 6.88 -1.08
C THR A 13 0.03 5.94 -2.25
N ALA A 14 0.75 6.40 -3.29
CA ALA A 14 0.95 5.72 -4.58
C ALA A 14 -0.37 5.17 -5.17
N ALA A 15 -1.43 6.00 -5.13
CA ALA A 15 -2.81 5.60 -5.41
C ALA A 15 -3.27 5.88 -6.85
N SER A 16 -2.39 6.30 -7.76
CA SER A 16 -2.79 6.63 -9.14
C SER A 16 -3.09 5.40 -10.01
N LYS A 17 -2.71 4.18 -9.61
CA LYS A 17 -2.96 2.92 -10.32
C LYS A 17 -2.77 1.69 -9.44
N GLY A 18 -3.10 0.51 -9.96
CA GLY A 18 -2.85 -0.79 -9.33
C GLY A 18 -3.51 -0.93 -7.96
N ILE A 19 -2.79 -1.55 -7.03
CA ILE A 19 -3.26 -1.83 -5.66
C ILE A 19 -3.70 -0.55 -4.93
N GLY A 20 -2.94 0.54 -5.05
CA GLY A 20 -3.27 1.81 -4.38
C GLY A 20 -4.58 2.41 -4.89
N ARG A 21 -4.83 2.37 -6.22
CA ARG A 21 -6.12 2.77 -6.80
C ARG A 21 -7.27 1.90 -6.28
N ALA A 22 -7.10 0.58 -6.31
CA ALA A 22 -8.13 -0.34 -5.85
C ALA A 22 -8.49 -0.11 -4.37
N ILE A 23 -7.50 0.13 -3.51
CA ILE A 23 -7.71 0.48 -2.10
C ILE A 23 -8.49 1.80 -1.99
N ALA A 24 -8.08 2.84 -2.72
CA ALA A 24 -8.78 4.13 -2.72
C ALA A 24 -10.23 4.01 -3.20
N THR A 25 -10.47 3.20 -4.24
CA THR A 25 -11.82 2.92 -4.76
C THR A 25 -12.70 2.22 -3.71
N GLU A 26 -12.15 1.24 -3.00
CA GLU A 26 -12.92 0.51 -1.99
C GLU A 26 -13.27 1.42 -0.80
N PHE A 27 -12.35 2.28 -0.32
CA PHE A 27 -12.67 3.29 0.68
C PHE A 27 -13.75 4.28 0.20
N ALA A 28 -13.65 4.72 -1.05
CA ALA A 28 -14.66 5.61 -1.62
C ALA A 28 -16.04 4.94 -1.72
N ARG A 29 -16.09 3.64 -2.02
CA ARG A 29 -17.34 2.84 -2.06
C ARG A 29 -17.99 2.72 -0.68
N GLU A 30 -17.19 2.71 0.37
CA GLU A 30 -17.64 2.73 1.77
C GLU A 30 -17.98 4.15 2.29
N GLY A 31 -18.02 5.16 1.42
CA GLY A 31 -18.42 6.54 1.75
C GLY A 31 -17.34 7.37 2.45
N ALA A 32 -16.09 6.93 2.45
CA ALA A 32 -14.98 7.71 3.01
C ALA A 32 -14.60 8.92 2.15
N SER A 33 -14.05 9.95 2.78
CA SER A 33 -13.36 11.05 2.10
C SER A 33 -11.93 10.65 1.79
N VAL A 34 -11.59 10.44 0.52
CA VAL A 34 -10.32 9.81 0.12
C VAL A 34 -9.39 10.78 -0.58
N LEU A 35 -8.20 11.02 -0.02
CA LEU A 35 -7.12 11.79 -0.62
C LEU A 35 -6.09 10.83 -1.25
N LEU A 36 -6.00 10.85 -2.58
CA LEU A 36 -5.02 10.09 -3.33
C LEU A 36 -3.71 10.86 -3.45
N ALA A 37 -2.58 10.23 -3.17
CA ALA A 37 -1.26 10.82 -3.37
C ALA A 37 -0.42 10.02 -4.37
N SER A 38 0.20 10.71 -5.33
CA SER A 38 1.16 10.14 -6.29
C SER A 38 1.94 11.28 -6.96
N ARG A 39 2.91 10.95 -7.82
CA ARG A 39 3.80 11.93 -8.46
C ARG A 39 3.24 12.59 -9.71
N GLN A 40 2.34 11.92 -10.43
CA GLN A 40 1.85 12.37 -11.74
C GLN A 40 0.44 12.95 -11.62
N GLN A 41 0.32 14.25 -11.81
CA GLN A 41 -0.94 14.98 -11.68
C GLN A 41 -2.03 14.47 -12.63
N GLU A 42 -1.70 14.34 -13.92
CA GLU A 42 -2.65 13.92 -14.94
C GLU A 42 -3.26 12.54 -14.64
N THR A 43 -2.40 11.56 -14.27
CA THR A 43 -2.86 10.21 -13.89
C THR A 43 -3.76 10.27 -12.64
N LEU A 44 -3.43 11.11 -11.66
CA LEU A 44 -4.25 11.29 -10.46
C LEU A 44 -5.62 11.89 -10.80
N GLN A 45 -5.69 12.91 -11.67
CA GLN A 45 -6.94 13.50 -12.11
C GLN A 45 -7.87 12.48 -12.77
N HIS A 46 -7.33 11.70 -13.70
CA HIS A 46 -8.08 10.62 -14.34
C HIS A 46 -8.56 9.58 -13.31
N THR A 47 -7.71 9.20 -12.38
CA THR A 47 -8.06 8.21 -11.34
C THR A 47 -9.16 8.72 -10.42
N VAL A 48 -9.08 9.98 -9.96
CA VAL A 48 -10.12 10.58 -9.12
C VAL A 48 -11.46 10.64 -9.86
N THR A 49 -11.46 11.09 -11.13
CA THR A 49 -12.68 11.12 -11.93
C THR A 49 -13.29 9.72 -12.08
N ALA A 50 -12.48 8.73 -12.38
CA ALA A 50 -12.94 7.35 -12.51
C ALA A 50 -13.51 6.79 -11.19
N ILE A 51 -12.84 7.04 -10.05
CA ILE A 51 -13.33 6.58 -8.74
C ILE A 51 -14.68 7.26 -8.40
N LYS A 52 -14.81 8.56 -8.61
CA LYS A 52 -16.08 9.27 -8.38
C LYS A 52 -17.23 8.67 -9.18
N GLN A 53 -17.00 8.41 -10.47
CA GLN A 53 -17.99 7.78 -11.36
C GLN A 53 -18.34 6.36 -10.93
N GLU A 54 -17.34 5.55 -10.54
CA GLU A 54 -17.52 4.14 -10.17
C GLU A 54 -18.25 3.98 -8.83
N THR A 55 -18.00 4.90 -7.89
CA THR A 55 -18.50 4.78 -6.51
C THR A 55 -19.66 5.71 -6.18
N ASN A 56 -19.98 6.67 -7.06
CA ASN A 56 -20.92 7.79 -6.81
C ASN A 56 -20.52 8.61 -5.55
N ASN A 57 -19.24 8.66 -5.22
CA ASN A 57 -18.72 9.41 -4.09
C ASN A 57 -17.93 10.63 -4.57
N GLU A 58 -18.45 11.83 -4.32
CA GLU A 58 -17.80 13.09 -4.70
C GLU A 58 -16.66 13.49 -3.75
N HIS A 59 -16.53 12.86 -2.58
CA HIS A 59 -15.50 13.14 -1.58
C HIS A 59 -14.20 12.39 -1.88
N VAL A 60 -13.70 12.53 -3.11
CA VAL A 60 -12.42 11.98 -3.57
C VAL A 60 -11.61 13.11 -4.17
N ASP A 61 -10.39 13.32 -3.69
CA ASP A 61 -9.47 14.35 -4.18
C ASP A 61 -8.04 13.80 -4.28
N TYR A 62 -7.13 14.56 -4.82
CA TYR A 62 -5.74 14.16 -4.96
C TYR A 62 -4.75 15.25 -4.55
N VAL A 63 -3.51 14.82 -4.31
CA VAL A 63 -2.36 15.67 -4.13
C VAL A 63 -1.14 15.11 -4.86
N VAL A 64 -0.40 15.97 -5.54
CA VAL A 64 0.89 15.57 -6.11
C VAL A 64 1.91 15.49 -4.98
N CYS A 65 2.49 14.32 -4.77
CA CYS A 65 3.44 14.06 -3.70
C CYS A 65 4.52 13.06 -4.15
N ASP A 66 5.78 13.46 -4.07
CA ASP A 66 6.88 12.51 -4.09
C ASP A 66 7.11 12.00 -2.67
N MET A 67 6.97 10.69 -2.50
CA MET A 67 7.13 10.03 -1.20
C MET A 67 8.56 10.05 -0.65
N LYS A 68 9.53 10.55 -1.41
CA LYS A 68 10.89 10.82 -0.92
C LYS A 68 11.03 12.22 -0.32
N ASP A 69 10.15 13.15 -0.67
CA ASP A 69 10.17 14.52 -0.17
C ASP A 69 9.39 14.66 1.14
N ALA A 70 10.11 14.93 2.24
CA ALA A 70 9.52 15.10 3.56
C ALA A 70 8.56 16.31 3.64
N HIS A 71 8.83 17.39 2.89
CA HIS A 71 7.96 18.58 2.85
C HIS A 71 6.66 18.28 2.10
N ALA A 72 6.75 17.58 0.97
CA ALA A 72 5.59 17.16 0.20
C ALA A 72 4.71 16.20 1.03
N ILE A 73 5.31 15.26 1.77
CA ILE A 73 4.59 14.36 2.69
C ILE A 73 3.83 15.15 3.76
N LYS A 74 4.52 16.12 4.40
CA LYS A 74 3.85 16.96 5.41
C LYS A 74 2.69 17.75 4.81
N ALA A 75 2.89 18.37 3.65
CA ALA A 75 1.85 19.12 2.94
C ALA A 75 0.65 18.25 2.55
N MET A 76 0.88 16.99 2.16
CA MET A 76 -0.16 16.00 1.89
C MET A 76 -1.05 15.76 3.11
N VAL A 77 -0.43 15.50 4.26
CA VAL A 77 -1.16 15.25 5.51
C VAL A 77 -1.89 16.51 5.98
N ASP A 78 -1.25 17.67 5.91
CA ASP A 78 -1.85 18.96 6.24
C ASP A 78 -3.08 19.26 5.32
N LYS A 79 -3.00 18.91 4.02
CA LYS A 79 -4.13 19.02 3.09
C LYS A 79 -5.30 18.13 3.53
N ALA A 80 -5.06 16.86 3.83
CA ALA A 80 -6.11 15.94 4.28
C ALA A 80 -6.79 16.44 5.57
N SER A 81 -5.99 16.84 6.55
CA SER A 81 -6.50 17.37 7.82
C SER A 81 -7.31 18.66 7.65
N LYS A 82 -6.88 19.59 6.77
CA LYS A 82 -7.64 20.81 6.47
C LYS A 82 -8.95 20.55 5.75
N TRP A 83 -8.94 19.55 4.85
CA TRP A 83 -10.12 19.21 4.03
C TRP A 83 -11.22 18.55 4.86
N ASN A 84 -10.85 17.65 5.77
CA ASN A 84 -11.81 16.83 6.54
C ASN A 84 -11.78 17.11 8.06
N GLY A 85 -10.98 18.04 8.54
CA GLY A 85 -10.82 18.35 9.97
C GLY A 85 -9.97 17.35 10.74
N THR A 86 -9.65 16.18 10.14
CA THR A 86 -8.93 15.08 10.78
C THR A 86 -8.20 14.21 9.76
N VAL A 87 -7.45 13.22 10.25
CA VAL A 87 -6.90 12.09 9.49
C VAL A 87 -7.23 10.80 10.26
N ASP A 88 -8.22 10.04 9.80
CA ASP A 88 -8.65 8.80 10.47
C ASP A 88 -7.83 7.60 10.02
N VAL A 89 -7.49 7.54 8.72
CA VAL A 89 -6.83 6.38 8.10
C VAL A 89 -5.65 6.82 7.25
N LEU A 90 -4.53 6.12 7.43
CA LEU A 90 -3.34 6.26 6.59
C LEU A 90 -2.99 4.92 5.94
N ILE A 91 -3.04 4.85 4.62
CA ILE A 91 -2.55 3.70 3.84
C ILE A 91 -1.20 4.06 3.22
N ASN A 92 -0.15 3.53 3.82
CA ASN A 92 1.21 3.63 3.30
C ASN A 92 1.41 2.61 2.19
N ASN A 93 1.49 3.08 0.97
CA ASN A 93 1.80 2.28 -0.20
C ASN A 93 2.91 2.96 -1.00
N ALA A 94 3.80 2.19 -1.57
CA ALA A 94 4.88 2.70 -2.42
C ALA A 94 5.20 1.72 -3.55
N GLY A 95 5.66 2.23 -4.67
CA GLY A 95 6.20 1.40 -5.73
C GLY A 95 7.33 0.52 -5.21
N GLY A 96 7.40 -0.73 -5.68
CA GLY A 96 8.50 -1.61 -5.29
C GLY A 96 9.85 -1.13 -5.85
N PRO A 97 10.97 -1.45 -5.17
CA PRO A 97 12.30 -1.14 -5.66
C PRO A 97 12.63 -1.95 -6.95
N PRO A 98 13.71 -1.61 -7.65
CA PRO A 98 14.19 -2.40 -8.78
C PRO A 98 14.40 -3.88 -8.41
N ALA A 99 14.08 -4.76 -9.35
CA ALA A 99 14.42 -6.17 -9.23
C ALA A 99 15.89 -6.40 -9.60
N GLY A 100 16.56 -7.31 -8.91
CA GLY A 100 17.93 -7.69 -9.20
C GLY A 100 18.57 -8.48 -8.06
N LYS A 101 19.74 -9.06 -8.34
CA LYS A 101 20.58 -9.76 -7.38
C LYS A 101 21.49 -8.77 -6.63
N PHE A 102 22.14 -9.22 -5.58
CA PHE A 102 22.98 -8.38 -4.72
C PHE A 102 24.09 -7.63 -5.49
N LEU A 103 24.80 -8.34 -6.36
CA LEU A 103 25.91 -7.75 -7.13
C LEU A 103 25.45 -6.82 -8.28
N ASP A 104 24.18 -6.83 -8.63
CA ASP A 104 23.60 -5.95 -9.64
C ASP A 104 23.24 -4.56 -9.07
N MET A 105 23.17 -4.43 -7.74
CA MET A 105 22.71 -3.22 -7.05
C MET A 105 23.88 -2.31 -6.66
N LYS A 106 23.75 -1.04 -7.00
CA LYS A 106 24.67 0.02 -6.57
C LYS A 106 24.15 0.70 -5.30
N ASP A 107 25.01 1.43 -4.61
CA ASP A 107 24.65 2.17 -3.39
C ASP A 107 23.45 3.09 -3.60
N ASP A 108 23.35 3.76 -4.75
CA ASP A 108 22.20 4.62 -5.09
C ASP A 108 20.86 3.83 -5.11
N ASP A 109 20.87 2.57 -5.55
CA ASP A 109 19.67 1.71 -5.55
C ASP A 109 19.24 1.39 -4.11
N TRP A 110 20.22 1.17 -3.21
CA TRP A 110 19.99 0.94 -1.79
C TRP A 110 19.42 2.19 -1.09
N TYR A 111 20.04 3.37 -1.32
CA TYR A 111 19.52 4.63 -0.79
C TYR A 111 18.13 4.94 -1.29
N HIS A 112 17.88 4.76 -2.58
CA HIS A 112 16.56 4.96 -3.18
C HIS A 112 15.51 4.00 -2.59
N ALA A 113 15.85 2.72 -2.46
CA ALA A 113 14.97 1.73 -1.86
C ALA A 113 14.67 2.04 -0.39
N PHE A 114 15.68 2.43 0.39
CA PHE A 114 15.51 2.86 1.76
C PHE A 114 14.58 4.06 1.87
N GLU A 115 14.85 5.13 1.09
CA GLU A 115 14.03 6.34 1.14
C GLU A 115 12.57 6.07 0.76
N LEU A 116 12.35 5.35 -0.36
CA LEU A 116 11.01 5.14 -0.90
C LEU A 116 10.22 4.07 -0.13
N ASN A 117 10.87 2.97 0.29
CA ASN A 117 10.16 1.80 0.79
C ASN A 117 10.22 1.61 2.32
N LEU A 118 10.97 2.46 3.03
CA LEU A 118 11.00 2.44 4.49
C LEU A 118 10.88 3.86 5.08
N LEU A 119 11.78 4.78 4.74
CA LEU A 119 11.80 6.11 5.34
C LEU A 119 10.55 6.93 5.01
N SER A 120 9.97 6.76 3.81
CA SER A 120 8.70 7.40 3.44
C SER A 120 7.58 7.03 4.41
N PHE A 121 7.49 5.75 4.82
CA PHE A 121 6.49 5.27 5.77
C PHE A 121 6.71 5.85 7.18
N VAL A 122 7.97 5.96 7.61
CA VAL A 122 8.31 6.67 8.86
C VAL A 122 7.84 8.12 8.80
N ARG A 123 8.11 8.82 7.69
CA ARG A 123 7.74 10.23 7.50
C ARG A 123 6.23 10.44 7.48
N THR A 124 5.47 9.61 6.77
CA THR A 124 4.00 9.70 6.71
C THR A 124 3.35 9.43 8.06
N ILE A 125 3.79 8.37 8.76
CA ILE A 125 3.27 8.05 10.09
C ILE A 125 3.55 9.20 11.06
N ARG A 126 4.78 9.72 11.07
CA ARG A 126 5.16 10.86 11.91
C ARG A 126 4.32 12.11 11.62
N ALA A 127 3.98 12.37 10.36
CA ALA A 127 3.14 13.50 9.98
C ALA A 127 1.66 13.30 10.37
N ALA A 128 1.13 12.07 10.24
CA ALA A 128 -0.27 11.77 10.55
C ALA A 128 -0.53 11.61 12.06
N HIS A 129 0.44 11.12 12.82
CA HIS A 129 0.31 10.82 14.24
C HIS A 129 -0.31 11.94 15.09
N PRO A 130 0.12 13.23 15.02
CA PRO A 130 -0.46 14.29 15.85
C PRO A 130 -1.96 14.49 15.62
N HIS A 131 -2.47 14.23 14.42
CA HIS A 131 -3.89 14.33 14.09
C HIS A 131 -4.66 13.15 14.71
N MET A 132 -4.15 11.93 14.56
CA MET A 132 -4.72 10.72 15.15
C MET A 132 -4.67 10.76 16.67
N GLN A 133 -3.56 11.20 17.26
CA GLN A 133 -3.43 11.37 18.72
C GLN A 133 -4.44 12.35 19.29
N LYS A 134 -4.64 13.51 18.62
CA LYS A 134 -5.60 14.53 19.08
C LYS A 134 -7.03 13.99 19.17
N GLN A 135 -7.42 13.10 18.27
CA GLN A 135 -8.76 12.49 18.26
C GLN A 135 -8.84 11.16 19.01
N GLN A 136 -7.71 10.66 19.53
CA GLN A 136 -7.60 9.38 20.24
C GLN A 136 -8.12 8.20 19.42
N CYS A 137 -7.88 8.22 18.13
CA CYS A 137 -8.29 7.20 17.17
C CYS A 137 -7.50 7.30 15.88
N GLY A 138 -7.05 6.18 15.32
CA GLY A 138 -6.40 6.13 14.02
C GLY A 138 -6.14 4.71 13.56
N HIS A 139 -6.16 4.53 12.24
CA HIS A 139 -5.81 3.25 11.62
C HIS A 139 -4.71 3.46 10.59
N ILE A 140 -3.63 2.69 10.71
CA ILE A 140 -2.50 2.72 9.79
C ILE A 140 -2.32 1.33 9.18
N VAL A 141 -2.32 1.24 7.86
CA VAL A 141 -1.97 0.00 7.16
C VAL A 141 -0.80 0.24 6.22
N ASN A 142 0.26 -0.52 6.42
CA ASN A 142 1.45 -0.49 5.59
C ASN A 142 1.37 -1.60 4.53
N ILE A 143 1.44 -1.23 3.26
CA ILE A 143 1.49 -2.19 2.15
C ILE A 143 2.94 -2.59 1.91
N ALA A 144 3.26 -3.84 2.24
CA ALA A 144 4.60 -4.38 2.10
C ALA A 144 4.74 -5.31 0.87
N SER A 145 5.03 -6.57 1.09
CA SER A 145 5.21 -7.63 0.10
C SER A 145 5.20 -8.97 0.82
N SER A 146 4.93 -10.06 0.13
CA SER A 146 5.15 -11.42 0.65
C SER A 146 6.62 -11.67 1.06
N SER A 147 7.54 -10.82 0.59
CA SER A 147 8.97 -10.87 1.00
C SER A 147 9.21 -10.62 2.48
N ILE A 148 8.23 -10.14 3.24
CA ILE A 148 8.32 -10.01 4.71
C ILE A 148 8.24 -11.35 5.45
N LYS A 149 7.76 -12.40 4.80
CA LYS A 149 7.64 -13.75 5.36
C LYS A 149 8.56 -14.75 4.68
N GLN A 150 8.80 -14.60 3.39
CA GLN A 150 9.60 -15.53 2.62
C GLN A 150 10.45 -14.78 1.60
N ARG A 151 11.75 -15.09 1.52
CA ARG A 151 12.65 -14.52 0.51
C ARG A 151 12.12 -14.78 -0.91
N LEU A 152 12.11 -13.74 -1.72
CA LEU A 152 11.77 -13.80 -3.14
C LEU A 152 13.04 -13.67 -3.99
N ASP A 153 13.15 -14.49 -5.04
CA ASP A 153 14.30 -14.46 -5.95
C ASP A 153 14.38 -13.13 -6.71
N ASN A 154 15.59 -12.67 -6.97
CA ASN A 154 15.87 -11.42 -7.68
C ASN A 154 15.24 -10.15 -7.09
N LEU A 155 14.93 -10.13 -5.80
CA LEU A 155 14.31 -9.00 -5.11
C LEU A 155 15.08 -8.60 -3.84
N VAL A 156 16.43 -8.53 -3.94
CA VAL A 156 17.29 -8.26 -2.77
C VAL A 156 16.89 -7.00 -2.01
N LEU A 157 16.61 -5.90 -2.70
CA LEU A 157 16.20 -4.64 -2.08
C LEU A 157 14.85 -4.77 -1.35
N SER A 158 13.87 -5.45 -1.95
CA SER A 158 12.58 -5.71 -1.31
C SER A 158 12.73 -6.63 -0.10
N ASN A 159 13.50 -7.71 -0.24
CA ASN A 159 13.77 -8.67 0.86
C ASN A 159 14.46 -8.01 2.05
N THR A 160 15.21 -6.92 1.82
CA THR A 160 15.92 -6.20 2.88
C THR A 160 15.08 -5.08 3.48
N MET A 161 14.42 -4.26 2.65
CA MET A 161 13.71 -3.05 3.13
C MET A 161 12.34 -3.37 3.74
N ARG A 162 11.60 -4.31 3.16
CA ARG A 162 10.21 -4.59 3.59
C ARG A 162 10.11 -5.20 4.99
N PRO A 163 11.01 -6.08 5.47
CA PRO A 163 11.00 -6.53 6.87
C PRO A 163 11.18 -5.39 7.87
N GLY A 164 11.89 -4.31 7.49
CA GLY A 164 12.00 -3.10 8.33
C GLY A 164 10.65 -2.44 8.63
N ILE A 165 9.68 -2.51 7.69
CA ILE A 165 8.31 -2.04 7.90
C ILE A 165 7.60 -2.86 8.99
N VAL A 166 7.83 -4.18 9.02
CA VAL A 166 7.23 -5.07 10.02
C VAL A 166 7.76 -4.73 11.41
N GLY A 167 9.09 -4.53 11.53
CA GLY A 167 9.71 -4.09 12.79
C GLY A 167 9.15 -2.75 13.26
N LEU A 168 9.07 -1.76 12.35
CA LEU A 168 8.47 -0.46 12.63
C LEU A 168 7.01 -0.59 13.10
N ALA A 169 6.17 -1.32 12.37
CA ALA A 169 4.76 -1.50 12.71
C ALA A 169 4.59 -2.20 14.07
N LYS A 170 5.43 -3.19 14.37
CA LYS A 170 5.38 -3.92 15.65
C LYS A 170 5.73 -3.03 16.83
N THR A 171 6.75 -2.18 16.69
CA THR A 171 7.16 -1.20 17.70
C THR A 171 6.06 -0.16 17.91
N LEU A 172 5.59 0.45 16.83
CA LEU A 172 4.57 1.50 16.91
C LEU A 172 3.21 1.00 17.40
N ALA A 173 2.87 -0.27 17.17
CA ALA A 173 1.66 -0.87 17.73
C ALA A 173 1.65 -0.86 19.26
N GLN A 174 2.83 -0.89 19.91
CA GLN A 174 2.96 -0.76 21.36
C GLN A 174 3.01 0.70 21.80
N GLU A 175 3.81 1.52 21.12
CA GLU A 175 4.01 2.93 21.48
C GLU A 175 2.75 3.78 21.28
N LEU A 176 1.95 3.50 20.22
CA LEU A 176 0.77 4.29 19.86
C LEU A 176 -0.55 3.71 20.40
N SER A 177 -0.51 2.59 21.11
CA SER A 177 -1.71 1.95 21.67
C SER A 177 -2.47 2.83 22.65
N GLN A 178 -1.74 3.63 23.44
CA GLN A 178 -2.34 4.57 24.39
C GLN A 178 -3.14 5.70 23.71
N ASP A 179 -2.85 6.00 22.46
CA ASP A 179 -3.58 6.96 21.63
C ASP A 179 -4.70 6.28 20.82
N ASN A 180 -4.97 5.00 21.08
CA ASN A 180 -5.95 4.18 20.36
C ASN A 180 -5.70 4.14 18.84
N ILE A 181 -4.43 4.08 18.44
CA ILE A 181 -3.99 3.99 17.05
C ILE A 181 -3.59 2.54 16.75
N LEU A 182 -4.28 1.93 15.78
CA LEU A 182 -3.98 0.58 15.31
C LEU A 182 -3.11 0.63 14.07
N ILE A 183 -2.05 -0.18 14.04
CA ILE A 183 -1.12 -0.25 12.91
C ILE A 183 -0.87 -1.70 12.49
N ASN A 184 -1.09 -2.00 11.21
CA ASN A 184 -0.88 -3.34 10.65
C ASN A 184 -0.10 -3.27 9.33
N THR A 185 0.43 -4.42 8.91
CA THR A 185 1.14 -4.58 7.65
C THR A 185 0.45 -5.64 6.81
N VAL A 186 0.24 -5.36 5.52
CA VAL A 186 -0.33 -6.32 4.57
C VAL A 186 0.65 -6.52 3.41
N GLY A 187 1.03 -7.77 3.18
CA GLY A 187 1.93 -8.17 2.10
C GLY A 187 1.17 -8.83 0.96
N PRO A 188 1.10 -8.22 -0.25
CA PRO A 188 0.54 -8.89 -1.41
C PRO A 188 1.45 -10.01 -1.91
N GLY A 189 0.84 -11.07 -2.43
CA GLY A 189 1.45 -12.00 -3.36
C GLY A 189 1.47 -11.44 -4.78
N VAL A 190 1.17 -12.28 -5.77
CA VAL A 190 1.06 -11.83 -7.17
C VAL A 190 -0.36 -11.31 -7.41
N ILE A 191 -0.49 -9.98 -7.48
CA ILE A 191 -1.75 -9.28 -7.75
C ILE A 191 -1.73 -8.76 -9.19
N GLU A 192 -2.77 -9.03 -9.97
CA GLU A 192 -2.89 -8.66 -11.37
C GLU A 192 -3.02 -7.15 -11.52
N THR A 193 -1.92 -6.49 -11.84
CA THR A 193 -1.80 -5.05 -12.06
C THR A 193 -1.01 -4.80 -13.32
N ASP A 194 -1.11 -3.61 -13.92
CA ASP A 194 -0.32 -3.22 -15.08
C ASP A 194 1.17 -3.53 -14.89
N ARG A 195 1.69 -3.30 -13.67
CA ARG A 195 3.10 -3.59 -13.34
C ARG A 195 3.43 -5.08 -13.49
N ILE A 196 2.57 -5.98 -13.04
CA ILE A 196 2.79 -7.43 -13.15
C ILE A 196 2.68 -7.86 -14.62
N LEU A 197 1.72 -7.31 -15.35
CA LEU A 197 1.59 -7.56 -16.77
C LEU A 197 2.84 -7.11 -17.54
N ASP A 198 3.36 -5.91 -17.24
CA ASP A 198 4.60 -5.41 -17.86
C ASP A 198 5.83 -6.27 -17.49
N LEU A 199 5.92 -6.75 -16.25
CA LEU A 199 6.98 -7.68 -15.84
C LEU A 199 6.87 -9.03 -16.57
N ASN A 200 5.66 -9.53 -16.79
CA ASN A 200 5.43 -10.74 -17.58
C ASN A 200 5.88 -10.56 -19.03
N LYS A 201 5.59 -9.40 -19.66
CA LYS A 201 6.08 -9.06 -21.00
C LYS A 201 7.61 -9.08 -21.10
N ILE A 202 8.28 -8.45 -20.11
CA ILE A 202 9.74 -8.42 -20.05
C ILE A 202 10.31 -9.84 -19.91
N LYS A 203 9.76 -10.67 -19.01
CA LYS A 203 10.19 -12.06 -18.85
C LYS A 203 9.96 -12.90 -20.11
N ALA A 204 8.80 -12.77 -20.72
CA ALA A 204 8.45 -13.46 -21.96
C ALA A 204 9.48 -13.17 -23.06
N LYS A 205 9.83 -11.90 -23.25
CA LYS A 205 10.86 -11.48 -24.21
C LYS A 205 12.25 -12.05 -23.88
N GLN A 206 12.64 -12.07 -22.60
CA GLN A 206 13.94 -12.60 -22.16
C GLN A 206 14.04 -14.11 -22.33
N GLN A 207 12.95 -14.84 -22.19
CA GLN A 207 12.91 -16.31 -22.27
C GLN A 207 12.51 -16.82 -23.66
N GLY A 208 12.08 -15.94 -24.57
CA GLY A 208 11.62 -16.33 -25.92
C GLY A 208 10.31 -17.12 -25.91
N VAL A 209 9.44 -16.88 -24.93
CA VAL A 209 8.14 -17.55 -24.78
C VAL A 209 6.99 -16.52 -24.82
N SER A 210 5.73 -16.99 -24.85
CA SER A 210 4.56 -16.09 -24.80
C SER A 210 4.33 -15.51 -23.39
N GLU A 211 3.67 -14.35 -23.31
CA GLU A 211 3.23 -13.77 -22.02
C GLU A 211 2.28 -14.71 -21.28
N GLU A 212 1.43 -15.43 -22.02
CA GLU A 212 0.50 -16.43 -21.49
C GLU A 212 1.25 -17.60 -20.82
N SER A 213 2.35 -18.08 -21.42
CA SER A 213 3.19 -19.11 -20.82
C SER A 213 3.78 -18.64 -19.48
N ILE A 214 4.29 -17.39 -19.41
CA ILE A 214 4.81 -16.81 -18.17
C ILE A 214 3.71 -16.72 -17.11
N LYS A 215 2.50 -16.29 -17.49
CA LYS A 215 1.36 -16.19 -16.57
C LYS A 215 0.96 -17.57 -16.06
N ASN A 216 0.78 -18.55 -16.94
CA ASN A 216 0.40 -19.91 -16.58
C ASN A 216 1.42 -20.56 -15.64
N ASP A 217 2.72 -20.42 -15.92
CA ASP A 217 3.78 -20.94 -15.04
C ASP A 217 3.74 -20.29 -13.65
N ALA A 218 3.45 -18.99 -13.58
CA ALA A 218 3.33 -18.30 -12.30
C ALA A 218 2.07 -18.74 -11.54
N GLU A 219 0.94 -18.92 -12.21
CA GLU A 219 -0.33 -19.36 -11.63
C GLU A 219 -0.26 -20.78 -11.07
N GLN A 220 0.49 -21.69 -11.71
CA GLN A 220 0.74 -23.05 -11.21
C GLN A 220 1.47 -23.06 -9.86
N ASN A 221 2.23 -22.02 -9.54
CA ASN A 221 2.92 -21.86 -8.27
C ASN A 221 2.06 -21.18 -7.18
N ILE A 222 0.83 -20.78 -7.51
CA ILE A 222 -0.13 -20.22 -6.56
C ILE A 222 -1.16 -21.31 -6.22
N PRO A 223 -1.32 -21.74 -4.96
CA PRO A 223 -2.26 -22.82 -4.62
C PRO A 223 -3.70 -22.58 -5.07
N ILE A 224 -4.19 -21.34 -5.07
CA ILE A 224 -5.51 -20.99 -5.63
C ILE A 224 -5.55 -21.06 -7.17
N GLY A 225 -4.41 -21.18 -7.84
CA GLY A 225 -4.31 -21.39 -9.29
C GLY A 225 -4.49 -20.14 -10.16
N ARG A 226 -4.45 -18.94 -9.59
CA ARG A 226 -4.59 -17.68 -10.32
C ARG A 226 -3.92 -16.51 -9.62
N TYR A 227 -3.70 -15.43 -10.34
CA TYR A 227 -3.36 -14.14 -9.73
C TYR A 227 -4.53 -13.62 -8.87
N GLY A 228 -4.20 -12.94 -7.78
CA GLY A 228 -5.19 -12.19 -7.01
C GLY A 228 -5.61 -10.91 -7.77
N GLN A 229 -6.86 -10.48 -7.59
CA GLN A 229 -7.33 -9.22 -8.14
C GLN A 229 -7.04 -8.08 -7.16
N PRO A 230 -6.76 -6.85 -7.65
CA PRO A 230 -6.53 -5.69 -6.78
C PRO A 230 -7.66 -5.44 -5.78
N GLU A 231 -8.90 -5.69 -6.18
CA GLU A 231 -10.10 -5.53 -5.35
C GLU A 231 -10.17 -6.56 -4.19
N GLU A 232 -9.68 -7.79 -4.41
CA GLU A 232 -9.61 -8.81 -3.36
C GLU A 232 -8.63 -8.39 -2.27
N PHE A 233 -7.48 -7.84 -2.68
CA PHE A 233 -6.48 -7.30 -1.76
C PHE A 233 -7.01 -6.06 -1.03
N ALA A 234 -7.66 -5.15 -1.75
CA ALA A 234 -8.20 -3.90 -1.20
C ALA A 234 -9.18 -4.14 -0.07
N LYS A 235 -10.08 -5.12 -0.18
CA LYS A 235 -11.06 -5.47 0.86
C LYS A 235 -10.40 -5.84 2.19
N VAL A 236 -9.29 -6.57 2.15
CA VAL A 236 -8.54 -6.93 3.37
C VAL A 236 -7.92 -5.70 4.02
N VAL A 237 -7.33 -4.81 3.21
CA VAL A 237 -6.72 -3.57 3.68
C VAL A 237 -7.76 -2.64 4.30
N VAL A 238 -8.91 -2.47 3.63
CA VAL A 238 -10.02 -1.63 4.09
C VAL A 238 -10.61 -2.17 5.39
N PHE A 239 -10.81 -3.48 5.53
CA PHE A 239 -11.23 -4.09 6.79
C PHE A 239 -10.24 -3.77 7.93
N LEU A 240 -8.94 -3.99 7.75
CA LEU A 240 -7.93 -3.74 8.78
C LEU A 240 -7.83 -2.25 9.17
N ALA A 241 -8.18 -1.35 8.27
CA ALA A 241 -8.17 0.10 8.47
C ALA A 241 -9.52 0.69 8.84
N SER A 242 -10.52 -0.14 9.10
CA SER A 242 -11.90 0.28 9.38
C SER A 242 -12.24 0.25 10.87
N GLY A 243 -13.36 0.88 11.24
CA GLY A 243 -13.91 0.80 12.60
C GLY A 243 -14.40 -0.59 12.99
N ALA A 244 -14.51 -1.55 12.05
CA ALA A 244 -14.78 -2.95 12.36
C ALA A 244 -13.57 -3.68 12.95
N ASN A 245 -12.36 -3.17 12.73
CA ASN A 245 -11.15 -3.65 13.38
C ASN A 245 -10.90 -2.85 14.67
N THR A 246 -11.15 -3.44 15.81
CA THR A 246 -10.95 -2.82 17.13
C THR A 246 -9.87 -3.50 17.96
N TYR A 247 -9.27 -4.61 17.47
CA TYR A 247 -8.35 -5.42 18.30
C TYR A 247 -7.15 -5.98 17.55
N ILE A 248 -7.10 -5.87 16.20
CA ILE A 248 -5.95 -6.32 15.41
C ILE A 248 -4.97 -5.16 15.26
N THR A 249 -3.80 -5.27 15.90
CA THR A 249 -2.70 -4.31 15.77
C THR A 249 -1.34 -5.01 15.81
N GLY A 250 -0.32 -4.44 15.18
CA GLY A 250 1.03 -5.00 15.11
C GLY A 250 1.12 -6.30 14.32
N GLN A 251 0.13 -6.65 13.50
CA GLN A 251 0.13 -7.88 12.73
C GLN A 251 0.65 -7.68 11.31
N SER A 252 1.17 -8.78 10.76
CA SER A 252 1.65 -8.85 9.37
C SER A 252 0.90 -9.97 8.65
N LEU A 253 -0.07 -9.59 7.82
CA LEU A 253 -0.90 -10.50 7.06
C LEU A 253 -0.39 -10.62 5.62
N ILE A 254 -0.33 -11.84 5.09
CA ILE A 254 -0.05 -12.09 3.68
C ILE A 254 -1.36 -12.43 2.95
N VAL A 255 -1.56 -11.79 1.80
CA VAL A 255 -2.71 -12.01 0.91
C VAL A 255 -2.15 -12.43 -0.45
N ASP A 256 -2.00 -13.74 -0.65
CA ASP A 256 -1.17 -14.29 -1.73
C ASP A 256 -1.69 -15.59 -2.37
N GLY A 257 -2.91 -15.99 -2.05
CA GLY A 257 -3.46 -17.25 -2.56
C GLY A 257 -2.75 -18.52 -2.04
N GLY A 258 -2.04 -18.41 -0.91
CA GLY A 258 -1.32 -19.53 -0.29
C GLY A 258 0.09 -19.76 -0.82
N SER A 259 0.67 -18.81 -1.56
CA SER A 259 1.99 -18.98 -2.20
C SER A 259 3.15 -19.04 -1.21
N VAL A 260 3.08 -18.29 -0.10
CA VAL A 260 4.10 -18.31 0.97
C VAL A 260 4.00 -19.60 1.75
N LYS A 261 5.12 -20.33 1.87
CA LYS A 261 5.22 -21.59 2.58
C LYS A 261 5.77 -21.45 4.01
N ALA A 262 6.24 -20.25 4.37
CA ALA A 262 6.74 -19.98 5.73
C ALA A 262 5.58 -19.83 6.72
N LEU A 263 5.78 -20.31 7.96
CA LEU A 263 4.85 -20.17 9.09
C LEU A 263 4.92 -18.79 9.74
#